data_503ef1308edb3c4fb565c89936b2d946
#
_entry.id   503ef1308edb3c4fb565c89936b2d946
#
_cell.length_a   1.000
_cell.length_b   1.000
_cell.length_c   1.000
_cell.angle_alpha   90.00
_cell.angle_beta   90.00
_cell.angle_gamma   90.00
#
_symmetry.space_group_name_H-M   'P 1'
#
loop_
_entity.id
_entity.type
_entity.pdbx_description
1 polymer ?
#
loop_
_entity_poly.entity_id
_entity_poly.type
_entity_poly.pdbx_seq_one_letter_code
_entity_poly.pdbx_strand_id
1 'polypeptide(L)'
;MISIRDFQFNPYMTNCYLLWDESRECVICDPGMCSESECRRLDDFIAAEGLRPVSLILTHGHGDHTAGVTHCLRKYGIKAYMSLLDKPAFPATDVHEEDRLNFGSHELIAISCPGHTPGGVAWLCIEEKLLLSGDTLFKGSIGRTDLEGGDYDALMETLRGKLMSLAGDIEVLPGHGPRSTIAEEAQTNPFLLPFNEPFDLEELG
;
A
#
# COMPACT_ATOMS: atom_id res chain seq x y z
N MET A 1 7.64 1.99 18.86
CA MET A 1 7.52 0.73 18.05
C MET A 1 6.09 0.60 17.57
N ILE A 2 5.89 0.36 16.27
CA ILE A 2 4.58 0.10 15.67
C ILE A 2 4.19 -1.36 15.88
N SER A 3 2.95 -1.58 16.28
CA SER A 3 2.28 -2.88 16.20
C SER A 3 1.50 -2.96 14.89
N ILE A 4 1.49 -4.13 14.26
CA ILE A 4 0.82 -4.34 12.97
C ILE A 4 -0.11 -5.54 13.08
N ARG A 5 -1.33 -5.38 12.60
CA ARG A 5 -2.26 -6.48 12.34
C ARG A 5 -2.65 -6.47 10.87
N ASP A 6 -2.43 -7.57 10.20
CA ASP A 6 -2.88 -7.83 8.84
C ASP A 6 -4.16 -8.67 8.84
N PHE A 7 -5.07 -8.28 7.97
CA PHE A 7 -6.28 -9.01 7.65
C PHE A 7 -6.26 -9.31 6.16
N GLN A 8 -6.79 -10.44 5.78
CA GLN A 8 -7.10 -10.73 4.38
C GLN A 8 -8.60 -10.64 4.19
N PHE A 9 -9.02 -9.82 3.23
CA PHE A 9 -10.41 -9.56 2.92
C PHE A 9 -10.70 -9.88 1.46
N ASN A 10 -11.99 -10.04 1.16
CA ASN A 10 -12.55 -10.31 -0.16
C ASN A 10 -11.97 -11.56 -0.88
N PRO A 11 -12.54 -11.99 -2.03
CA PRO A 11 -12.04 -13.17 -2.77
C PRO A 11 -10.63 -13.02 -3.35
N TYR A 12 -10.11 -11.79 -3.47
CA TYR A 12 -8.76 -11.53 -3.97
C TYR A 12 -7.69 -11.63 -2.88
N MET A 13 -8.09 -11.89 -1.63
CA MET A 13 -7.19 -11.99 -0.47
C MET A 13 -6.36 -10.71 -0.27
N THR A 14 -7.00 -9.55 -0.48
CA THR A 14 -6.36 -8.24 -0.30
C THR A 14 -5.94 -8.05 1.15
N ASN A 15 -4.69 -7.69 1.36
CA ASN A 15 -4.14 -7.39 2.67
C ASN A 15 -4.60 -6.00 3.13
N CYS A 16 -5.34 -5.95 4.21
CA CYS A 16 -5.65 -4.73 4.94
C CYS A 16 -4.76 -4.66 6.18
N TYR A 17 -4.02 -3.59 6.34
CA TYR A 17 -3.14 -3.40 7.49
C TYR A 17 -3.72 -2.41 8.48
N LEU A 18 -3.63 -2.76 9.76
CA LEU A 18 -3.90 -1.88 10.88
C LEU A 18 -2.58 -1.63 11.60
N LEU A 19 -2.16 -0.37 11.67
CA LEU A 19 -0.91 0.06 12.33
C LEU A 19 -1.25 0.92 13.53
N TRP A 20 -0.63 0.66 14.68
CA TRP A 20 -0.82 1.46 15.90
C TRP A 20 0.43 1.43 16.79
N ASP A 21 0.50 2.35 17.74
CA ASP A 21 1.53 2.39 18.77
C ASP A 21 0.93 2.39 20.19
N GLU A 22 1.75 2.70 21.18
CA GLU A 22 1.36 2.75 22.60
C GLU A 22 0.26 3.79 22.89
N SER A 23 0.09 4.80 22.05
CA SER A 23 -0.98 5.81 22.16
C SER A 23 -2.37 5.24 21.86
N ARG A 24 -2.45 4.04 21.27
CA ARG A 24 -3.66 3.42 20.72
C ARG A 24 -4.28 4.14 19.53
N GLU A 25 -3.67 5.21 19.04
CA GLU A 25 -4.02 5.75 17.74
C GLU A 25 -3.65 4.76 16.66
N CYS A 26 -4.54 4.56 15.69
CA CYS A 26 -4.28 3.62 14.62
C CYS A 26 -4.66 4.17 13.24
N VAL A 27 -3.93 3.68 12.24
CA VAL A 27 -4.19 3.92 10.82
C VAL A 27 -4.67 2.63 10.18
N ILE A 28 -5.73 2.73 9.36
CA ILE A 28 -6.26 1.63 8.56
C ILE A 28 -5.74 1.81 7.13
N CYS A 29 -5.08 0.80 6.58
CA CYS A 29 -4.60 0.80 5.20
C CYS A 29 -5.38 -0.22 4.37
N ASP A 30 -5.88 0.19 3.21
CA ASP A 30 -6.57 -0.62 2.20
C ASP A 30 -7.69 -1.51 2.80
N PRO A 31 -8.76 -0.92 3.31
CA PRO A 31 -9.88 -1.66 3.90
C PRO A 31 -10.74 -2.34 2.82
N GLY A 32 -10.27 -3.46 2.31
CA GLY A 32 -10.92 -4.21 1.21
C GLY A 32 -12.13 -5.04 1.59
N MET A 33 -12.78 -4.78 2.74
CA MET A 33 -13.93 -5.56 3.21
C MET A 33 -15.11 -5.44 2.25
N CYS A 34 -15.57 -6.57 1.72
CA CYS A 34 -16.71 -6.63 0.80
C CYS A 34 -17.99 -7.25 1.43
N SER A 35 -17.94 -7.63 2.71
CA SER A 35 -19.06 -8.22 3.44
C SER A 35 -19.19 -7.65 4.86
N GLU A 36 -20.40 -7.73 5.42
CA GLU A 36 -20.66 -7.33 6.80
C GLU A 36 -19.85 -8.15 7.82
N SER A 37 -19.61 -9.42 7.54
CA SER A 37 -18.79 -10.27 8.41
C SER A 37 -17.31 -9.83 8.42
N GLU A 38 -16.79 -9.38 7.30
CA GLU A 38 -15.43 -8.83 7.22
C GLU A 38 -15.33 -7.49 7.93
N CYS A 39 -16.32 -6.61 7.75
CA CYS A 39 -16.38 -5.36 8.51
C CYS A 39 -16.38 -5.62 10.02
N ARG A 40 -17.21 -6.59 10.49
CA ARG A 40 -17.21 -6.97 11.92
C ARG A 40 -15.86 -7.47 12.40
N ARG A 41 -15.13 -8.26 11.61
CA ARG A 41 -13.78 -8.74 12.00
C ARG A 41 -12.81 -7.61 12.30
N LEU A 42 -12.82 -6.55 11.50
CA LEU A 42 -12.01 -5.35 11.72
C LEU A 42 -12.51 -4.58 12.96
N ASP A 43 -13.82 -4.32 13.03
CA ASP A 43 -14.44 -3.58 14.13
C ASP A 43 -14.22 -4.24 15.50
N ASP A 44 -14.42 -5.55 15.58
CA ASP A 44 -14.24 -6.33 16.80
C ASP A 44 -12.79 -6.31 17.29
N PHE A 45 -11.84 -6.40 16.36
CA PHE A 45 -10.42 -6.30 16.71
C PHE A 45 -10.06 -4.90 17.24
N ILE A 46 -10.49 -3.83 16.55
CA ILE A 46 -10.27 -2.44 16.98
C ILE A 46 -10.86 -2.22 18.38
N ALA A 47 -12.07 -2.72 18.62
CA ALA A 47 -12.73 -2.59 19.93
C ALA A 47 -12.03 -3.40 21.02
N ALA A 48 -11.64 -4.66 20.73
CA ALA A 48 -10.97 -5.53 21.70
C ALA A 48 -9.61 -5.00 22.13
N GLU A 49 -8.86 -4.40 21.20
CA GLU A 49 -7.56 -3.79 21.48
C GLU A 49 -7.67 -2.36 22.05
N GLY A 50 -8.89 -1.79 22.11
CA GLY A 50 -9.11 -0.41 22.55
C GLY A 50 -8.42 0.61 21.65
N LEU A 51 -8.36 0.33 20.33
CA LEU A 51 -7.71 1.21 19.36
C LEU A 51 -8.62 2.36 18.95
N ARG A 52 -8.01 3.47 18.59
CA ARG A 52 -8.67 4.68 18.11
C ARG A 52 -8.23 4.99 16.68
N PRO A 53 -9.00 4.59 15.66
CA PRO A 53 -8.71 4.98 14.28
C PRO A 53 -8.66 6.50 14.14
N VAL A 54 -7.57 7.03 13.55
CA VAL A 54 -7.37 8.46 13.35
C VAL A 54 -7.36 8.83 11.87
N SER A 55 -7.01 7.88 11.01
CA SER A 55 -6.99 8.06 9.56
C SER A 55 -7.10 6.73 8.82
N LEU A 56 -7.50 6.83 7.56
CA LEU A 56 -7.54 5.74 6.61
C LEU A 56 -6.66 6.13 5.43
N ILE A 57 -5.69 5.31 5.10
CA ILE A 57 -4.81 5.49 3.96
C ILE A 57 -5.10 4.44 2.90
N LEU A 58 -4.92 4.81 1.65
CA LEU A 58 -5.09 3.93 0.52
C LEU A 58 -3.83 3.95 -0.33
N THR A 59 -3.49 2.78 -0.85
CA THR A 59 -2.38 2.67 -1.78
C THR A 59 -2.81 2.99 -3.21
N HIS A 60 -4.06 2.66 -3.58
CA HIS A 60 -4.63 2.95 -4.89
C HIS A 60 -6.15 2.76 -4.91
N GLY A 61 -6.79 2.99 -6.06
CA GLY A 61 -8.25 3.09 -6.19
C GLY A 61 -8.99 1.81 -6.57
N HIS A 62 -8.36 0.63 -6.69
CA HIS A 62 -9.06 -0.58 -7.07
C HIS A 62 -10.09 -1.02 -6.02
N GLY A 63 -11.18 -1.62 -6.50
CA GLY A 63 -12.35 -1.90 -5.67
C GLY A 63 -12.08 -2.88 -4.53
N ASP A 64 -11.18 -3.82 -4.72
CA ASP A 64 -10.79 -4.78 -3.68
C ASP A 64 -9.95 -4.17 -2.55
N HIS A 65 -9.31 -3.01 -2.77
CA HIS A 65 -8.64 -2.21 -1.72
C HIS A 65 -9.59 -1.21 -1.05
N THR A 66 -10.66 -0.80 -1.75
CA THR A 66 -11.49 0.34 -1.33
C THR A 66 -12.89 -0.03 -0.88
N ALA A 67 -13.31 -1.30 -1.00
CA ALA A 67 -14.69 -1.73 -0.74
C ALA A 67 -15.22 -1.38 0.66
N GLY A 68 -14.37 -1.41 1.69
CA GLY A 68 -14.72 -1.08 3.07
C GLY A 68 -14.55 0.39 3.46
N VAL A 69 -14.08 1.25 2.56
CA VAL A 69 -13.79 2.67 2.88
C VAL A 69 -15.02 3.37 3.46
N THR A 70 -16.17 3.26 2.78
CA THR A 70 -17.41 3.92 3.25
C THR A 70 -17.84 3.46 4.64
N HIS A 71 -17.63 2.16 4.96
CA HIS A 71 -17.87 1.64 6.31
C HIS A 71 -16.97 2.33 7.33
N CYS A 72 -15.64 2.36 7.08
CA CYS A 72 -14.68 2.97 7.99
C CYS A 72 -14.93 4.46 8.21
N LEU A 73 -15.19 5.23 7.14
CA LEU A 73 -15.49 6.66 7.24
C LEU A 73 -16.71 6.92 8.13
N ARG A 74 -17.78 6.14 7.95
CA ARG A 74 -19.02 6.29 8.74
C ARG A 74 -18.86 5.83 10.19
N LYS A 75 -18.19 4.70 10.38
CA LYS A 75 -18.03 4.07 11.69
C LYS A 75 -17.12 4.85 12.62
N TYR A 76 -15.99 5.33 12.10
CA TYR A 76 -14.95 5.95 12.92
C TYR A 76 -14.88 7.47 12.79
N GLY A 77 -15.58 8.08 11.83
CA GLY A 77 -15.57 9.53 11.62
C GLY A 77 -14.22 10.09 11.19
N ILE A 78 -13.39 9.26 10.53
CA ILE A 78 -12.03 9.58 10.08
C ILE A 78 -12.02 10.06 8.64
N LYS A 79 -10.85 10.56 8.17
CA LYS A 79 -10.64 10.94 6.78
C LYS A 79 -9.90 9.83 6.02
N ALA A 80 -10.20 9.70 4.72
CA ALA A 80 -9.42 8.89 3.79
C ALA A 80 -8.38 9.77 3.09
N TYR A 81 -7.20 9.19 2.85
CA TYR A 81 -6.07 9.80 2.16
C TYR A 81 -5.65 8.90 1.00
N MET A 82 -5.70 9.40 -0.23
CA MET A 82 -5.25 8.72 -1.45
C MET A 82 -5.04 9.73 -2.56
N SER A 83 -4.30 9.34 -3.61
CA SER A 83 -4.21 10.17 -4.81
C SER A 83 -5.54 10.25 -5.55
N LEU A 84 -6.01 11.45 -5.86
CA LEU A 84 -7.23 11.67 -6.63
C LEU A 84 -7.09 11.32 -8.12
N LEU A 85 -5.88 10.98 -8.59
CA LEU A 85 -5.68 10.46 -9.95
C LEU A 85 -6.44 9.15 -10.18
N ASP A 86 -6.69 8.37 -9.14
CA ASP A 86 -7.50 7.14 -9.20
C ASP A 86 -9.02 7.39 -9.06
N LYS A 87 -9.46 8.63 -9.02
CA LYS A 87 -10.88 9.06 -9.09
C LYS A 87 -11.79 8.31 -8.11
N PRO A 88 -11.56 8.39 -6.79
CA PRO A 88 -12.36 7.65 -5.79
C PRO A 88 -13.84 8.01 -5.85
N ALA A 89 -14.70 7.01 -5.61
CA ALA A 89 -16.15 7.18 -5.48
C ALA A 89 -16.60 7.63 -4.06
N PHE A 90 -15.67 8.00 -3.21
CA PHE A 90 -15.88 8.43 -1.82
C PHE A 90 -15.06 9.70 -1.53
N PRO A 91 -15.37 10.44 -0.47
CA PRO A 91 -14.59 11.60 -0.08
C PRO A 91 -13.17 11.19 0.35
N ALA A 92 -12.17 11.76 -0.30
CA ALA A 92 -10.76 11.55 0.04
C ALA A 92 -10.00 12.88 0.04
N THR A 93 -8.96 12.95 0.84
CA THR A 93 -7.94 14.00 0.80
C THR A 93 -6.89 13.58 -0.21
N ASP A 94 -6.55 14.47 -1.14
CA ASP A 94 -5.54 14.21 -2.15
C ASP A 94 -4.17 14.02 -1.52
N VAL A 95 -3.42 13.05 -2.04
CA VAL A 95 -2.07 12.70 -1.57
C VAL A 95 -1.08 12.86 -2.71
N HIS A 96 0.01 13.52 -2.41
CA HIS A 96 1.11 13.78 -3.32
C HIS A 96 2.43 13.20 -2.80
N GLU A 97 3.46 13.22 -3.63
CA GLU A 97 4.81 12.84 -3.25
C GLU A 97 5.27 13.60 -2.01
N GLU A 98 5.89 12.89 -1.06
CA GLU A 98 6.41 13.39 0.22
C GLU A 98 5.37 13.93 1.21
N ASP A 99 4.06 13.78 0.95
CA ASP A 99 3.04 14.09 1.93
C ASP A 99 3.21 13.22 3.18
N ARG A 100 2.92 13.81 4.35
CA ARG A 100 3.17 13.19 5.65
C ARG A 100 1.90 13.04 6.45
N LEU A 101 1.72 11.87 7.04
CA LEU A 101 0.58 11.54 7.89
C LEU A 101 1.09 11.01 9.23
N ASN A 102 0.66 11.65 10.32
CA ASN A 102 1.07 11.27 11.66
C ASN A 102 -0.01 10.45 12.38
N PHE A 103 0.41 9.49 13.18
CA PHE A 103 -0.42 8.78 14.15
C PHE A 103 0.43 8.39 15.36
N GLY A 104 -0.08 8.63 16.56
CA GLY A 104 0.71 8.45 17.77
C GLY A 104 2.02 9.23 17.72
N SER A 105 3.13 8.52 17.86
CA SER A 105 4.49 9.06 17.76
C SER A 105 5.17 8.79 16.42
N HIS A 106 4.45 8.27 15.43
CA HIS A 106 5.00 7.83 14.15
C HIS A 106 4.49 8.66 12.97
N GLU A 107 5.27 8.64 11.90
CA GLU A 107 4.99 9.31 10.65
C GLU A 107 5.01 8.33 9.48
N LEU A 108 4.03 8.44 8.58
CA LEU A 108 4.02 7.79 7.28
C LEU A 108 4.27 8.85 6.19
N ILE A 109 5.18 8.54 5.27
CA ILE A 109 5.54 9.40 4.14
C ILE A 109 4.99 8.76 2.87
N ALA A 110 4.29 9.52 2.06
CA ALA A 110 3.78 9.08 0.78
C ALA A 110 4.87 9.08 -0.29
N ILE A 111 4.97 7.99 -1.02
CA ILE A 111 5.80 7.85 -2.22
C ILE A 111 4.86 7.61 -3.39
N SER A 112 4.81 8.52 -4.35
CA SER A 112 4.01 8.31 -5.57
C SER A 112 4.59 7.16 -6.40
N CYS A 113 3.75 6.17 -6.67
CA CYS A 113 4.10 4.91 -7.31
C CYS A 113 3.18 4.63 -8.52
N PRO A 114 3.19 5.49 -9.55
CA PRO A 114 2.38 5.24 -10.74
C PRO A 114 2.83 3.98 -11.47
N GLY A 115 1.90 3.35 -12.18
CA GLY A 115 2.17 2.23 -13.08
C GLY A 115 1.16 1.09 -12.96
N HIS A 116 0.84 0.59 -11.77
CA HIS A 116 -0.30 -0.30 -11.56
C HIS A 116 -1.62 0.47 -11.74
N THR A 117 -1.70 1.64 -11.12
CA THR A 117 -2.69 2.69 -11.39
C THR A 117 -1.99 4.04 -11.55
N PRO A 118 -2.64 5.06 -12.13
CA PRO A 118 -2.07 6.40 -12.21
C PRO A 118 -1.83 7.05 -10.84
N GLY A 119 -2.67 6.71 -9.86
CA GLY A 119 -2.66 7.26 -8.51
C GLY A 119 -2.03 6.35 -7.46
N GLY A 120 -1.23 5.37 -7.85
CA GLY A 120 -0.54 4.49 -6.92
C GLY A 120 0.31 5.26 -5.91
N VAL A 121 0.23 4.88 -4.63
CA VAL A 121 1.00 5.45 -3.51
C VAL A 121 1.52 4.33 -2.62
N ALA A 122 2.80 4.34 -2.31
CA ALA A 122 3.34 3.55 -1.22
C ALA A 122 3.51 4.43 0.03
N TRP A 123 3.31 3.85 1.22
CA TRP A 123 3.44 4.56 2.49
C TRP A 123 4.64 4.04 3.27
N LEU A 124 5.62 4.90 3.50
CA LEU A 124 6.89 4.58 4.15
C LEU A 124 6.92 5.08 5.60
N CYS A 125 7.20 4.20 6.54
CA CYS A 125 7.63 4.56 7.89
C CYS A 125 9.15 4.32 8.00
N ILE A 126 9.94 5.38 7.96
CA ILE A 126 11.41 5.28 7.99
C ILE A 126 11.89 4.71 9.33
N GLU A 127 11.34 5.21 10.43
CA GLU A 127 11.78 4.84 11.80
C GLU A 127 11.59 3.35 12.10
N GLU A 128 10.51 2.77 11.61
CA GLU A 128 10.18 1.35 11.85
C GLU A 128 10.55 0.46 10.65
N LYS A 129 11.13 1.05 9.59
CA LYS A 129 11.56 0.34 8.37
C LYS A 129 10.43 -0.47 7.73
N LEU A 130 9.28 0.17 7.52
CA LEU A 130 8.09 -0.43 6.95
C LEU A 130 7.66 0.30 5.69
N LEU A 131 7.30 -0.44 4.64
CA LEU A 131 6.76 0.07 3.39
C LEU A 131 5.45 -0.65 3.05
N LEU A 132 4.33 0.05 3.11
CA LEU A 132 3.05 -0.42 2.58
C LEU A 132 3.07 -0.17 1.08
N SER A 133 3.40 -1.19 0.29
CA SER A 133 3.65 -1.03 -1.15
C SER A 133 2.39 -1.10 -2.01
N GLY A 134 1.26 -1.50 -1.44
CA GLY A 134 0.07 -1.81 -2.24
C GLY A 134 0.37 -2.79 -3.36
N ASP A 135 -0.16 -2.48 -4.54
CA ASP A 135 0.03 -3.31 -5.73
C ASP A 135 1.19 -2.82 -6.63
N THR A 136 2.17 -2.14 -6.03
CA THR A 136 3.39 -1.76 -6.74
C THR A 136 4.43 -2.87 -6.71
N LEU A 137 4.74 -3.41 -5.53
CA LEU A 137 5.78 -4.43 -5.31
C LEU A 137 5.22 -5.56 -4.45
N PHE A 138 5.37 -6.79 -4.93
CA PHE A 138 5.01 -8.02 -4.23
C PHE A 138 6.25 -8.89 -4.02
N LYS A 139 6.15 -9.86 -3.14
CA LYS A 139 7.18 -10.88 -3.00
C LYS A 139 7.36 -11.68 -4.29
N GLY A 140 8.51 -11.48 -4.95
CA GLY A 140 8.86 -12.15 -6.21
C GLY A 140 8.00 -11.73 -7.40
N SER A 141 7.27 -10.62 -7.34
CA SER A 141 6.39 -10.13 -8.40
C SER A 141 6.20 -8.61 -8.33
N ILE A 142 5.48 -8.08 -9.32
CA ILE A 142 5.10 -6.66 -9.39
C ILE A 142 3.61 -6.53 -9.74
N GLY A 143 3.04 -5.35 -9.54
CA GLY A 143 1.67 -5.05 -9.95
C GLY A 143 1.46 -5.25 -11.45
N ARG A 144 0.26 -5.71 -11.83
CA ARG A 144 -0.14 -5.78 -13.24
C ARG A 144 -0.37 -4.38 -13.80
N THR A 145 -0.14 -4.24 -15.10
CA THR A 145 -0.24 -2.94 -15.80
C THR A 145 -1.15 -3.00 -17.02
N ASP A 146 -1.91 -4.08 -17.15
CA ASP A 146 -2.81 -4.33 -18.30
C ASP A 146 -4.26 -3.88 -18.05
N LEU A 147 -4.55 -3.29 -16.90
CA LEU A 147 -5.84 -2.69 -16.58
C LEU A 147 -5.88 -1.21 -17.00
N GLU A 148 -7.08 -0.60 -16.99
CA GLU A 148 -7.26 0.80 -17.31
C GLU A 148 -6.38 1.72 -16.46
N GLY A 149 -5.58 2.55 -17.11
CA GLY A 149 -4.61 3.44 -16.45
C GLY A 149 -3.28 2.79 -16.09
N GLY A 150 -3.11 1.47 -16.33
CA GLY A 150 -1.85 0.78 -16.10
C GLY A 150 -0.78 1.18 -17.13
N ASP A 151 0.47 1.28 -16.68
CA ASP A 151 1.65 1.65 -17.46
C ASP A 151 2.88 0.91 -16.95
N TYR A 152 3.40 -0.01 -17.77
CA TYR A 152 4.53 -0.85 -17.39
C TYR A 152 5.83 -0.04 -17.21
N ASP A 153 6.08 0.90 -18.11
CA ASP A 153 7.32 1.70 -18.07
C ASP A 153 7.32 2.61 -16.83
N ALA A 154 6.18 3.24 -16.52
CA ALA A 154 6.01 4.01 -15.30
C ALA A 154 6.20 3.15 -14.03
N LEU A 155 5.66 1.90 -14.03
CA LEU A 155 5.85 0.98 -12.92
C LEU A 155 7.33 0.62 -12.73
N MET A 156 8.05 0.32 -13.82
CA MET A 156 9.47 -0.02 -13.76
C MET A 156 10.33 1.17 -13.33
N GLU A 157 10.01 2.38 -13.76
CA GLU A 157 10.65 3.61 -13.30
C GLU A 157 10.43 3.81 -11.78
N THR A 158 9.20 3.63 -11.32
CA THR A 158 8.85 3.66 -9.88
C THR A 158 9.67 2.65 -9.09
N LEU A 159 9.67 1.39 -9.52
CA LEU A 159 10.36 0.30 -8.82
C LEU A 159 11.87 0.55 -8.77
N ARG A 160 12.50 0.79 -9.91
CA ARG A 160 13.97 0.94 -10.04
C ARG A 160 14.46 2.27 -9.49
N GLY A 161 13.75 3.36 -9.81
CA GLY A 161 14.18 4.72 -9.46
C GLY A 161 13.86 5.13 -8.03
N LYS A 162 12.77 4.59 -7.44
CA LYS A 162 12.32 4.97 -6.10
C LYS A 162 12.46 3.82 -5.10
N LEU A 163 11.73 2.70 -5.29
CA LEU A 163 11.64 1.67 -4.25
C LEU A 163 12.97 0.93 -4.06
N MET A 164 13.71 0.61 -5.12
CA MET A 164 15.01 -0.07 -5.01
C MET A 164 16.14 0.86 -4.51
N SER A 165 15.91 2.16 -4.41
CA SER A 165 16.82 3.09 -3.76
C SER A 165 16.66 3.17 -2.23
N LEU A 166 15.59 2.57 -1.69
CA LEU A 166 15.35 2.50 -0.26
C LEU A 166 16.32 1.53 0.44
N ALA A 167 16.47 1.68 1.76
CA ALA A 167 17.31 0.80 2.54
C ALA A 167 16.85 -0.66 2.44
N GLY A 168 17.79 -1.59 2.24
CA GLY A 168 17.47 -3.01 1.96
C GLY A 168 16.75 -3.73 3.09
N ASP A 169 16.87 -3.26 4.32
CA ASP A 169 16.25 -3.83 5.52
C ASP A 169 14.82 -3.32 5.79
N ILE A 170 14.26 -2.51 4.88
CA ILE A 170 12.85 -2.11 4.93
C ILE A 170 11.97 -3.31 4.60
N GLU A 171 11.05 -3.63 5.50
CA GLU A 171 10.02 -4.66 5.30
C GLU A 171 8.93 -4.14 4.36
N VAL A 172 8.62 -4.94 3.33
CA VAL A 172 7.57 -4.65 2.35
C VAL A 172 6.28 -5.35 2.76
N LEU A 173 5.22 -4.57 2.94
CA LEU A 173 3.86 -4.98 3.23
C LEU A 173 3.00 -4.78 1.98
N PRO A 174 2.83 -5.82 1.14
CA PRO A 174 2.16 -5.69 -0.15
C PRO A 174 0.64 -5.73 -0.03
N GLY A 175 -0.07 -5.28 -1.07
CA GLY A 175 -1.53 -5.40 -1.18
C GLY A 175 -2.01 -6.85 -1.28
N HIS A 176 -1.18 -7.75 -1.81
CA HIS A 176 -1.47 -9.17 -1.91
C HIS A 176 -0.25 -10.04 -1.58
N GLY A 177 -0.52 -11.24 -1.06
CA GLY A 177 0.53 -12.22 -0.78
C GLY A 177 1.35 -11.93 0.48
N PRO A 178 2.49 -12.60 0.65
CA PRO A 178 3.32 -12.48 1.84
C PRO A 178 4.23 -11.25 1.80
N ARG A 179 4.71 -10.86 2.97
CA ARG A 179 5.72 -9.81 3.16
C ARG A 179 7.08 -10.23 2.60
N SER A 180 7.92 -9.25 2.31
CA SER A 180 9.32 -9.43 1.91
C SER A 180 10.17 -8.27 2.43
N THR A 181 11.34 -8.05 1.87
CA THR A 181 12.17 -6.87 2.12
C THR A 181 12.69 -6.28 0.82
N ILE A 182 13.06 -5.01 0.83
CA ILE A 182 13.68 -4.36 -0.34
C ILE A 182 14.90 -5.14 -0.82
N ALA A 183 15.76 -5.62 0.11
CA ALA A 183 16.94 -6.42 -0.27
C ALA A 183 16.58 -7.78 -0.90
N GLU A 184 15.54 -8.46 -0.38
CA GLU A 184 15.06 -9.72 -0.96
C GLU A 184 14.58 -9.50 -2.40
N GLU A 185 13.73 -8.48 -2.62
CA GLU A 185 13.20 -8.19 -3.95
C GLU A 185 14.29 -7.73 -4.93
N ALA A 186 15.23 -6.90 -4.50
CA ALA A 186 16.36 -6.49 -5.34
C ALA A 186 17.21 -7.66 -5.81
N GLN A 187 17.30 -8.73 -5.01
CA GLN A 187 18.14 -9.90 -5.31
C GLN A 187 17.41 -11.03 -6.03
N THR A 188 16.11 -11.18 -5.82
CA THR A 188 15.38 -12.39 -6.24
C THR A 188 14.16 -12.13 -7.11
N ASN A 189 13.63 -10.90 -7.14
CA ASN A 189 12.45 -10.59 -7.93
C ASN A 189 12.78 -10.66 -9.44
N PRO A 190 12.14 -11.54 -10.21
CA PRO A 190 12.49 -11.74 -11.62
C PRO A 190 12.26 -10.52 -12.50
N PHE A 191 11.39 -9.59 -12.10
CA PHE A 191 11.13 -8.34 -12.83
C PHE A 191 12.20 -7.27 -12.58
N LEU A 192 12.99 -7.41 -11.52
CA LEU A 192 14.01 -6.44 -11.12
C LEU A 192 15.43 -6.90 -11.47
N LEU A 193 15.60 -8.15 -11.86
CA LEU A 193 16.91 -8.69 -12.26
C LEU A 193 17.32 -8.14 -13.63
N PRO A 194 18.63 -7.93 -13.87
CA PRO A 194 19.15 -7.35 -15.12
C PRO A 194 18.79 -8.15 -16.39
N PHE A 195 18.56 -9.46 -16.26
CA PHE A 195 18.22 -10.33 -17.40
C PHE A 195 16.80 -10.15 -17.94
N ASN A 196 15.95 -9.39 -17.25
CA ASN A 196 14.57 -9.10 -17.66
C ASN A 196 14.42 -7.75 -18.33
N GLU A 197 15.51 -7.05 -18.62
CA GLU A 197 15.46 -5.89 -19.50
C GLU A 197 15.15 -6.33 -20.92
N PRO A 198 14.27 -5.63 -21.67
CA PRO A 198 14.10 -5.91 -23.07
C PRO A 198 15.45 -5.86 -23.76
N PHE A 199 15.78 -6.92 -24.49
CA PHE A 199 17.02 -6.97 -25.25
C PHE A 199 16.98 -5.86 -26.30
N ASP A 200 17.81 -4.86 -26.14
CA ASP A 200 17.91 -3.78 -27.10
C ASP A 200 18.68 -4.31 -28.33
N LEU A 201 17.92 -4.67 -29.37
CA LEU A 201 18.49 -5.21 -30.60
C LEU A 201 19.34 -4.17 -31.36
N GLU A 202 19.30 -2.89 -30.95
CA GLU A 202 20.11 -1.84 -31.55
C GLU A 202 21.58 -1.85 -31.11
N GLU A 203 21.92 -2.51 -29.99
CA GLU A 203 23.31 -2.65 -29.52
C GLU A 203 24.11 -3.74 -30.28
N LEU A 204 23.47 -4.49 -31.17
CA LEU A 204 24.10 -5.55 -31.98
C LEU A 204 24.39 -5.13 -33.42
N GLY A 205 24.31 -3.82 -33.75
CA GLY A 205 24.57 -3.28 -35.08
C GLY A 205 26.01 -2.87 -35.32
#